data_68519fb68c1dbc35cd0c30f340049bca
#
_entry.id   68519fb68c1dbc35cd0c30f340049bca
#
_cell.length_a   1.000
_cell.length_b   1.000
_cell.length_c   1.000
_cell.angle_alpha   90.00
_cell.angle_beta   90.00
_cell.angle_gamma   90.00
#
_symmetry.space_group_name_H-M   'P 1'
#
loop_
_entity.id
_entity.type
_entity.pdbx_description
1 polymer ?
#
loop_
_entity_poly.entity_id
_entity_poly.type
_entity_poly.pdbx_seq_one_letter_code
_entity_poly.pdbx_strand_id
1 'polypeptide(L)'
;NSTSIGVREQDVEEAVNVLNNEFHNEIADGAMYPMHAETGLATIAIVGENMKHAAGIAGKLFGTLGRSGISVIACAQGASETNISFVVKSDYLRKSLNVLHDSFFLSEYKVLNLFICGVGTVGGKLIEQIKKQSADLMERSKLKLNVVGIASSKNAIFNREGLNLENYQTELKNSLPSTPELLRDTILAMNIFNSVFVDCTASKDVATLYQSLLEHNVSVIAANKIAASSEYENYEKLKKTAIQRGVFFRFETNVGAGLPIIGTINDLRNSGDKILKIEAVLSGTLN
;
A
#
# COMPACT_ATOMS: atom_id res chain seq x y z
N ASN A 1 4.44 -10.23 -33.77
CA ASN A 1 3.09 -10.13 -33.23
C ASN A 1 2.85 -11.30 -32.28
N SER A 2 2.16 -11.07 -31.16
CA SER A 2 1.77 -12.13 -30.21
C SER A 2 0.26 -12.12 -30.02
N THR A 3 -0.31 -13.30 -29.78
CA THR A 3 -1.71 -13.46 -29.41
C THR A 3 -1.77 -14.13 -28.04
N SER A 4 -2.57 -13.60 -27.15
CA SER A 4 -2.81 -14.17 -25.81
C SER A 4 -4.25 -14.61 -25.70
N ILE A 5 -4.47 -15.78 -25.15
CA ILE A 5 -5.79 -16.40 -24.97
C ILE A 5 -5.97 -16.70 -23.47
N GLY A 6 -7.10 -16.29 -22.91
CA GLY A 6 -7.47 -16.65 -21.55
C GLY A 6 -8.32 -17.93 -21.53
N VAL A 7 -7.89 -18.91 -20.74
CA VAL A 7 -8.63 -20.16 -20.50
C VAL A 7 -8.76 -20.38 -18.99
N ARG A 8 -9.67 -21.27 -18.56
CA ARG A 8 -9.74 -21.65 -17.15
C ARG A 8 -8.52 -22.47 -16.77
N GLU A 9 -8.07 -22.37 -15.54
CA GLU A 9 -6.84 -23.02 -15.06
C GLU A 9 -6.86 -24.55 -15.31
N GLN A 10 -8.00 -25.18 -15.13
CA GLN A 10 -8.19 -26.62 -15.40
C GLN A 10 -8.06 -27.01 -16.87
N ASP A 11 -8.24 -26.07 -17.79
CA ASP A 11 -8.25 -26.31 -19.25
C ASP A 11 -6.87 -25.96 -19.88
N VAL A 12 -5.90 -25.47 -19.10
CA VAL A 12 -4.61 -24.96 -19.60
C VAL A 12 -3.81 -26.03 -20.32
N GLU A 13 -3.67 -27.21 -19.73
CA GLU A 13 -2.87 -28.30 -20.31
C GLU A 13 -3.44 -28.78 -21.63
N GLU A 14 -4.75 -28.94 -21.71
CA GLU A 14 -5.45 -29.32 -22.94
C GLU A 14 -5.30 -28.25 -24.02
N ALA A 15 -5.51 -26.99 -23.69
CA ALA A 15 -5.37 -25.85 -24.60
C ALA A 15 -3.96 -25.75 -25.18
N VAL A 16 -2.91 -25.89 -24.34
CA VAL A 16 -1.51 -25.87 -24.79
C VAL A 16 -1.22 -27.03 -25.74
N ASN A 17 -1.70 -28.25 -25.44
CA ASN A 17 -1.51 -29.43 -26.27
C ASN A 17 -2.21 -29.29 -27.63
N VAL A 18 -3.46 -28.84 -27.63
CA VAL A 18 -4.24 -28.65 -28.86
C VAL A 18 -3.57 -27.61 -29.76
N LEU A 19 -3.18 -26.46 -29.20
CA LEU A 19 -2.56 -25.40 -29.98
C LEU A 19 -1.16 -25.79 -30.51
N ASN A 20 -0.34 -26.46 -29.72
CA ASN A 20 0.98 -26.94 -30.18
C ASN A 20 0.85 -28.00 -31.28
N ASN A 21 -0.19 -28.82 -31.25
CA ASN A 21 -0.45 -29.79 -32.30
C ASN A 21 -0.96 -29.13 -33.58
N GLU A 22 -1.87 -28.15 -33.46
CA GLU A 22 -2.43 -27.42 -34.60
C GLU A 22 -1.36 -26.64 -35.37
N PHE A 23 -0.46 -25.95 -34.61
CA PHE A 23 0.59 -25.13 -35.17
C PHE A 23 1.95 -25.85 -35.23
N HIS A 24 1.94 -27.17 -35.29
CA HIS A 24 3.16 -27.99 -35.30
C HIS A 24 4.14 -27.61 -36.41
N ASN A 25 3.62 -27.38 -37.63
CA ASN A 25 4.46 -27.06 -38.80
C ASN A 25 5.11 -25.68 -38.64
N GLU A 26 4.36 -24.67 -38.22
CA GLU A 26 4.86 -23.30 -38.00
C GLU A 26 5.89 -23.24 -36.87
N ILE A 27 5.74 -24.09 -35.87
CA ILE A 27 6.71 -24.22 -34.77
C ILE A 27 7.97 -24.91 -35.27
N ALA A 28 7.83 -25.99 -36.06
CA ALA A 28 8.99 -26.71 -36.61
C ALA A 28 9.80 -25.88 -37.61
N ASP A 29 9.13 -25.04 -38.40
CA ASP A 29 9.77 -24.11 -39.34
C ASP A 29 10.34 -22.84 -38.66
N GLY A 30 10.16 -22.69 -37.35
CA GLY A 30 10.63 -21.51 -36.60
C GLY A 30 9.85 -20.22 -36.85
N ALA A 31 8.71 -20.31 -37.52
CA ALA A 31 7.79 -19.19 -37.76
C ALA A 31 7.00 -18.80 -36.49
N MET A 32 6.86 -19.74 -35.56
CA MET A 32 6.13 -19.56 -34.31
C MET A 32 6.89 -20.22 -33.15
N TYR A 33 6.78 -19.61 -31.96
CA TYR A 33 7.29 -20.26 -30.74
C TYR A 33 6.27 -21.22 -30.14
N PRO A 34 6.70 -22.28 -29.45
CA PRO A 34 5.78 -23.14 -28.70
C PRO A 34 4.92 -22.34 -27.73
N MET A 35 3.69 -22.81 -27.50
CA MET A 35 2.76 -22.16 -26.58
C MET A 35 3.30 -22.17 -25.18
N HIS A 36 3.26 -21.00 -24.55
CA HIS A 36 3.62 -20.82 -23.14
C HIS A 36 2.38 -20.44 -22.35
N ALA A 37 2.17 -21.10 -21.22
CA ALA A 37 1.07 -20.80 -20.32
C ALA A 37 1.57 -20.17 -19.02
N GLU A 38 0.85 -19.18 -18.54
CA GLU A 38 1.04 -18.57 -17.22
C GLU A 38 -0.24 -18.80 -16.39
N THR A 39 -0.08 -19.31 -15.17
CA THR A 39 -1.18 -19.65 -14.24
C THR A 39 -1.19 -18.72 -13.02
N GLY A 40 -2.15 -18.86 -12.13
CA GLY A 40 -2.29 -18.02 -10.95
C GLY A 40 -2.70 -16.58 -11.30
N LEU A 41 -3.47 -16.41 -12.36
CA LEU A 41 -3.90 -15.11 -12.89
C LEU A 41 -5.41 -14.89 -12.66
N ALA A 42 -5.78 -13.61 -12.61
CA ALA A 42 -7.19 -13.19 -12.57
C ALA A 42 -7.44 -12.10 -13.61
N THR A 43 -8.55 -12.25 -14.34
CA THR A 43 -9.03 -11.24 -15.28
C THR A 43 -10.05 -10.34 -14.58
N ILE A 44 -9.86 -9.03 -14.72
CA ILE A 44 -10.75 -7.99 -14.20
C ILE A 44 -11.21 -7.15 -15.40
N ALA A 45 -12.47 -6.75 -15.40
CA ALA A 45 -12.99 -5.81 -16.39
C ALA A 45 -13.65 -4.61 -15.71
N ILE A 46 -13.34 -3.40 -16.20
CA ILE A 46 -14.15 -2.21 -15.96
C ILE A 46 -15.16 -2.11 -17.08
N VAL A 47 -16.43 -2.01 -16.69
CA VAL A 47 -17.54 -1.91 -17.62
C VAL A 47 -18.26 -0.58 -17.40
N GLY A 48 -18.54 0.16 -18.45
CA GLY A 48 -19.25 1.43 -18.36
C GLY A 48 -19.76 1.92 -19.71
N GLU A 49 -20.91 2.57 -19.69
CA GLU A 49 -21.41 3.29 -20.85
C GLU A 49 -20.50 4.49 -21.17
N ASN A 50 -20.35 4.83 -22.42
CA ASN A 50 -19.52 5.94 -22.89
C ASN A 50 -18.01 5.87 -22.60
N MET A 51 -17.47 4.76 -22.13
CA MET A 51 -16.04 4.63 -21.88
C MET A 51 -15.17 4.97 -23.10
N LYS A 52 -15.66 4.66 -24.29
CA LYS A 52 -15.02 4.96 -25.58
C LYS A 52 -14.79 6.46 -25.81
N HIS A 53 -15.67 7.30 -25.32
CA HIS A 53 -15.66 8.76 -25.54
C HIS A 53 -15.15 9.54 -24.32
N ALA A 54 -14.97 8.87 -23.18
CA ALA A 54 -14.49 9.51 -21.96
C ALA A 54 -12.95 9.49 -21.92
N ALA A 55 -12.35 10.64 -22.17
CA ALA A 55 -10.89 10.79 -22.11
C ALA A 55 -10.34 10.47 -20.72
N GLY A 56 -9.19 9.79 -20.68
CA GLY A 56 -8.47 9.54 -19.44
C GLY A 56 -8.88 8.29 -18.66
N ILE A 57 -9.90 7.54 -19.05
CA ILE A 57 -10.34 6.34 -18.34
C ILE A 57 -9.22 5.30 -18.24
N ALA A 58 -8.57 4.96 -19.34
CA ALA A 58 -7.44 4.02 -19.35
C ALA A 58 -6.26 4.56 -18.52
N GLY A 59 -5.94 5.85 -18.64
CA GLY A 59 -4.90 6.50 -17.82
C GLY A 59 -5.21 6.43 -16.33
N LYS A 60 -6.46 6.68 -15.94
CA LYS A 60 -6.91 6.56 -14.54
C LYS A 60 -6.82 5.11 -14.05
N LEU A 61 -7.23 4.14 -14.87
CA LEU A 61 -7.15 2.71 -14.57
C LEU A 61 -5.70 2.30 -14.28
N PHE A 62 -4.82 2.41 -15.27
CA PHE A 62 -3.44 1.95 -15.15
C PHE A 62 -2.64 2.77 -14.13
N GLY A 63 -2.89 4.08 -14.03
CA GLY A 63 -2.29 4.93 -13.02
C GLY A 63 -2.69 4.55 -11.59
N THR A 64 -3.94 4.16 -11.37
CA THR A 64 -4.42 3.68 -10.05
C THR A 64 -3.77 2.36 -9.67
N LEU A 65 -3.72 1.40 -10.59
CA LEU A 65 -3.06 0.10 -10.36
C LEU A 65 -1.57 0.28 -10.09
N GLY A 66 -0.87 1.06 -10.92
CA GLY A 66 0.57 1.30 -10.79
C GLY A 66 0.95 1.97 -9.46
N ARG A 67 0.23 3.03 -9.05
CA ARG A 67 0.43 3.68 -7.74
C ARG A 67 0.18 2.75 -6.56
N SER A 68 -0.65 1.73 -6.74
CA SER A 68 -0.94 0.71 -5.72
C SER A 68 0.04 -0.47 -5.77
N GLY A 69 1.06 -0.41 -6.63
CA GLY A 69 2.07 -1.47 -6.78
C GLY A 69 1.52 -2.73 -7.48
N ILE A 70 0.50 -2.59 -8.31
CA ILE A 70 -0.13 -3.70 -9.04
C ILE A 70 0.36 -3.68 -10.49
N SER A 71 1.03 -4.76 -10.91
CA SER A 71 1.45 -4.95 -12.30
C SER A 71 0.32 -5.54 -13.12
N VAL A 72 0.11 -4.98 -14.30
CA VAL A 72 -0.82 -5.52 -15.31
C VAL A 72 -0.03 -6.40 -16.27
N ILE A 73 -0.44 -7.66 -16.42
CA ILE A 73 0.23 -8.67 -17.24
C ILE A 73 -0.23 -8.56 -18.69
N ALA A 74 -1.53 -8.40 -18.90
CA ALA A 74 -2.14 -8.22 -20.20
C ALA A 74 -3.34 -7.28 -20.09
N CYS A 75 -3.68 -6.62 -21.19
CA CYS A 75 -4.90 -5.81 -21.28
C CYS A 75 -5.50 -5.89 -22.68
N ALA A 76 -6.81 -5.73 -22.75
CA ALA A 76 -7.58 -5.68 -23.99
C ALA A 76 -8.67 -4.62 -23.89
N GLN A 77 -8.82 -3.84 -24.97
CA GLN A 77 -9.91 -2.91 -25.18
C GLN A 77 -10.26 -2.87 -26.67
N GLY A 78 -11.43 -3.37 -27.02
CA GLY A 78 -11.93 -3.29 -28.41
C GLY A 78 -12.47 -1.90 -28.76
N ALA A 79 -12.42 -1.54 -30.02
CA ALA A 79 -12.92 -0.25 -30.50
C ALA A 79 -14.44 -0.05 -30.32
N SER A 80 -15.18 -1.15 -30.26
CA SER A 80 -16.66 -1.19 -30.08
C SER A 80 -17.06 -1.54 -28.65
N GLU A 81 -16.11 -1.84 -27.77
CA GLU A 81 -16.39 -2.37 -26.45
C GLU A 81 -16.63 -1.27 -25.41
N THR A 82 -17.54 -1.60 -24.51
CA THR A 82 -17.86 -0.76 -23.32
C THR A 82 -17.05 -1.20 -22.11
N ASN A 83 -15.96 -1.96 -22.32
CA ASN A 83 -15.12 -2.46 -21.25
C ASN A 83 -13.62 -2.31 -21.55
N ILE A 84 -12.84 -2.29 -20.48
CA ILE A 84 -11.39 -2.50 -20.50
C ILE A 84 -11.12 -3.70 -19.62
N SER A 85 -10.64 -4.79 -20.23
CA SER A 85 -10.25 -6.01 -19.54
C SER A 85 -8.75 -6.02 -19.31
N PHE A 86 -8.29 -6.48 -18.16
CA PHE A 86 -6.88 -6.61 -17.84
C PHE A 86 -6.64 -7.78 -16.90
N VAL A 87 -5.41 -8.28 -16.91
CA VAL A 87 -4.99 -9.46 -16.18
C VAL A 87 -3.96 -9.06 -15.13
N VAL A 88 -4.14 -9.57 -13.90
CA VAL A 88 -3.22 -9.41 -12.76
C VAL A 88 -2.96 -10.77 -12.13
N LYS A 89 -1.93 -10.88 -11.28
CA LYS A 89 -1.76 -12.06 -10.42
C LYS A 89 -2.95 -12.19 -9.46
N SER A 90 -3.41 -13.40 -9.21
CA SER A 90 -4.57 -13.70 -8.36
C SER A 90 -4.46 -13.10 -6.95
N ASP A 91 -3.24 -13.04 -6.38
CA ASP A 91 -2.98 -12.41 -5.08
C ASP A 91 -3.35 -10.93 -5.02
N TYR A 92 -3.35 -10.26 -6.18
CA TYR A 92 -3.72 -8.85 -6.29
C TYR A 92 -5.18 -8.61 -6.67
N LEU A 93 -5.98 -9.67 -6.91
CA LEU A 93 -7.38 -9.53 -7.36
C LEU A 93 -8.17 -8.62 -6.41
N ARG A 94 -8.22 -8.96 -5.13
CA ARG A 94 -9.00 -8.18 -4.14
C ARG A 94 -8.50 -6.74 -3.99
N LYS A 95 -7.19 -6.57 -3.99
CA LYS A 95 -6.58 -5.22 -3.92
C LYS A 95 -6.94 -4.41 -5.16
N SER A 96 -6.85 -5.01 -6.35
CA SER A 96 -7.21 -4.35 -7.62
C SER A 96 -8.66 -3.89 -7.62
N LEU A 97 -9.59 -4.76 -7.24
CA LEU A 97 -11.02 -4.42 -7.15
C LEU A 97 -11.26 -3.23 -6.21
N ASN A 98 -10.64 -3.24 -5.02
CA ASN A 98 -10.82 -2.18 -4.03
C ASN A 98 -10.25 -0.84 -4.50
N VAL A 99 -9.02 -0.80 -5.03
CA VAL A 99 -8.42 0.47 -5.48
C VAL A 99 -9.14 1.06 -6.70
N LEU A 100 -9.65 0.21 -7.57
CA LEU A 100 -10.43 0.64 -8.72
C LEU A 100 -11.82 1.13 -8.32
N HIS A 101 -12.49 0.39 -7.42
CA HIS A 101 -13.77 0.84 -6.88
C HIS A 101 -13.65 2.22 -6.24
N ASP A 102 -12.68 2.42 -5.36
CA ASP A 102 -12.39 3.73 -4.75
C ASP A 102 -12.09 4.82 -5.79
N SER A 103 -11.34 4.47 -6.82
CA SER A 103 -10.96 5.44 -7.84
C SER A 103 -12.12 5.83 -8.77
N PHE A 104 -12.93 4.87 -9.22
CA PHE A 104 -13.93 5.10 -10.27
C PHE A 104 -15.32 5.45 -9.74
N PHE A 105 -15.72 4.89 -8.62
CA PHE A 105 -17.07 5.07 -8.10
C PHE A 105 -17.16 6.11 -6.98
N LEU A 106 -16.09 6.94 -6.83
CA LEU A 106 -16.02 8.00 -5.82
C LEU A 106 -16.54 7.46 -4.49
N SER A 107 -15.70 6.72 -3.76
CA SER A 107 -16.03 6.52 -2.36
C SER A 107 -16.22 7.92 -1.77
N GLU A 108 -17.34 8.16 -1.12
CA GLU A 108 -17.65 9.45 -0.49
C GLU A 108 -16.50 9.88 0.45
N TYR A 109 -15.60 8.95 0.76
CA TYR A 109 -14.47 9.14 1.66
C TYR A 109 -13.25 8.30 1.26
N LYS A 110 -12.08 8.83 1.54
CA LYS A 110 -10.80 8.14 1.42
C LYS A 110 -10.58 7.24 2.64
N VAL A 111 -10.27 5.97 2.43
CA VAL A 111 -9.91 5.04 3.51
C VAL A 111 -8.40 4.95 3.65
N LEU A 112 -7.88 5.11 4.87
CA LEU A 112 -6.50 4.76 5.25
C LEU A 112 -6.54 3.55 6.19
N ASN A 113 -5.81 2.50 5.85
CA ASN A 113 -5.74 1.27 6.64
C ASN A 113 -4.48 1.30 7.51
N LEU A 114 -4.68 1.39 8.82
CA LEU A 114 -3.62 1.65 9.79
C LEU A 114 -3.16 0.36 10.47
N PHE A 115 -1.84 0.13 10.48
CA PHE A 115 -1.17 -0.85 11.30
C PHE A 115 -0.39 -0.12 12.40
N ILE A 116 -0.86 -0.14 13.63
CA ILE A 116 -0.29 0.60 14.75
C ILE A 116 0.61 -0.33 15.56
N CYS A 117 1.91 -0.04 15.59
CA CYS A 117 2.90 -0.76 16.37
C CYS A 117 3.33 0.05 17.60
N GLY A 118 3.16 -0.54 18.79
CA GLY A 118 3.39 0.11 20.07
C GLY A 118 2.11 0.70 20.65
N VAL A 119 1.66 0.14 21.77
CA VAL A 119 0.45 0.56 22.51
C VAL A 119 0.76 1.16 23.89
N GLY A 120 1.96 1.70 24.03
CA GLY A 120 2.36 2.48 25.20
C GLY A 120 1.69 3.86 25.25
N THR A 121 2.31 4.81 25.91
CA THR A 121 1.74 6.17 26.06
C THR A 121 1.41 6.82 24.73
N VAL A 122 2.31 6.78 23.74
CA VAL A 122 2.10 7.43 22.44
C VAL A 122 1.03 6.70 21.62
N GLY A 123 1.19 5.40 21.42
CA GLY A 123 0.24 4.64 20.59
C GLY A 123 -1.13 4.48 21.23
N GLY A 124 -1.21 4.33 22.56
CA GLY A 124 -2.49 4.32 23.28
C GLY A 124 -3.24 5.64 23.10
N LYS A 125 -2.53 6.79 23.21
CA LYS A 125 -3.14 8.11 22.97
C LYS A 125 -3.56 8.31 21.51
N LEU A 126 -2.78 7.82 20.56
CA LEU A 126 -3.17 7.85 19.15
C LEU A 126 -4.49 7.08 18.91
N ILE A 127 -4.62 5.87 19.48
CA ILE A 127 -5.86 5.08 19.36
C ILE A 127 -7.05 5.81 19.98
N GLU A 128 -6.88 6.42 21.16
CA GLU A 128 -7.91 7.24 21.78
C GLU A 128 -8.32 8.43 20.89
N GLN A 129 -7.36 9.11 20.26
CA GLN A 129 -7.63 10.21 19.35
C GLN A 129 -8.37 9.72 18.08
N ILE A 130 -7.98 8.60 17.50
CA ILE A 130 -8.68 8.01 16.35
C ILE A 130 -10.13 7.72 16.72
N LYS A 131 -10.40 7.08 17.86
CA LYS A 131 -11.77 6.83 18.34
C LYS A 131 -12.59 8.12 18.45
N LYS A 132 -12.01 9.14 19.09
CA LYS A 132 -12.71 10.41 19.35
C LYS A 132 -12.96 11.22 18.09
N GLN A 133 -12.04 11.20 17.12
CA GLN A 133 -12.08 12.08 15.95
C GLN A 133 -12.60 11.40 14.68
N SER A 134 -12.85 10.09 14.70
CA SER A 134 -13.25 9.34 13.50
C SER A 134 -14.48 9.91 12.81
N ALA A 135 -15.50 10.31 13.57
CA ALA A 135 -16.73 10.89 13.03
C ALA A 135 -16.48 12.26 12.38
N ASP A 136 -15.71 13.14 13.04
CA ASP A 136 -15.38 14.47 12.54
C ASP A 136 -14.51 14.41 11.28
N LEU A 137 -13.52 13.50 11.25
CA LEU A 137 -12.69 13.26 10.06
C LEU A 137 -13.52 12.76 8.88
N MET A 138 -14.48 11.89 9.15
CA MET A 138 -15.40 11.39 8.14
C MET A 138 -16.27 12.50 7.55
N GLU A 139 -16.84 13.34 8.41
CA GLU A 139 -17.75 14.42 8.00
C GLU A 139 -17.00 15.54 7.28
N ARG A 140 -15.94 16.08 7.89
CA ARG A 140 -15.26 17.29 7.38
C ARG A 140 -14.26 17.00 6.28
N SER A 141 -13.49 15.91 6.41
CA SER A 141 -12.37 15.60 5.51
C SER A 141 -12.65 14.46 4.57
N LYS A 142 -13.82 13.83 4.66
CA LYS A 142 -14.15 12.62 3.91
C LYS A 142 -13.05 11.55 4.06
N LEU A 143 -12.52 11.41 5.29
CA LEU A 143 -11.42 10.52 5.61
C LEU A 143 -11.85 9.49 6.66
N LYS A 144 -11.79 8.21 6.30
CA LYS A 144 -11.99 7.08 7.19
C LYS A 144 -10.64 6.51 7.62
N LEU A 145 -10.37 6.48 8.92
CA LEU A 145 -9.23 5.76 9.50
C LEU A 145 -9.70 4.37 9.92
N ASN A 146 -9.21 3.34 9.24
CA ASN A 146 -9.54 1.95 9.51
C ASN A 146 -8.33 1.26 10.16
N VAL A 147 -8.40 0.94 11.45
CA VAL A 147 -7.31 0.26 12.16
C VAL A 147 -7.42 -1.23 11.90
N VAL A 148 -6.53 -1.76 11.07
CA VAL A 148 -6.53 -3.16 10.62
C VAL A 148 -5.49 -4.03 11.33
N GLY A 149 -4.57 -3.41 12.07
CA GLY A 149 -3.57 -4.12 12.87
C GLY A 149 -3.13 -3.31 14.09
N ILE A 150 -2.98 -3.98 15.22
CA ILE A 150 -2.39 -3.41 16.44
C ILE A 150 -1.37 -4.40 16.98
N ALA A 151 -0.16 -3.93 17.25
CA ALA A 151 0.92 -4.73 17.82
C ALA A 151 1.51 -4.10 19.08
N SER A 152 1.82 -4.92 20.05
CA SER A 152 2.66 -4.61 21.22
C SER A 152 4.04 -5.24 21.05
N SER A 153 4.89 -5.15 22.08
CA SER A 153 6.17 -5.87 22.12
C SER A 153 6.04 -7.40 22.24
N LYS A 154 4.84 -7.92 22.47
CA LYS A 154 4.60 -9.35 22.74
C LYS A 154 3.59 -9.97 21.80
N ASN A 155 2.55 -9.24 21.44
CA ASN A 155 1.39 -9.78 20.77
C ASN A 155 0.95 -8.84 19.63
N ALA A 156 0.25 -9.38 18.63
CA ALA A 156 -0.38 -8.60 17.59
C ALA A 156 -1.76 -9.16 17.23
N ILE A 157 -2.68 -8.28 16.87
CA ILE A 157 -4.00 -8.60 16.34
C ILE A 157 -4.20 -7.94 14.99
N PHE A 158 -4.87 -8.64 14.10
CA PHE A 158 -5.15 -8.16 12.75
C PHE A 158 -6.58 -8.50 12.35
N ASN A 159 -7.24 -7.56 11.69
CA ASN A 159 -8.53 -7.78 11.05
C ASN A 159 -8.60 -6.91 9.80
N ARG A 160 -8.74 -7.52 8.64
CA ARG A 160 -8.78 -6.82 7.34
C ARG A 160 -9.94 -5.83 7.24
N GLU A 161 -11.06 -6.10 7.89
CA GLU A 161 -12.27 -5.25 7.86
C GLU A 161 -12.21 -4.12 8.92
N GLY A 162 -11.24 -4.17 9.81
CA GLY A 162 -11.02 -3.23 10.91
C GLY A 162 -11.23 -3.86 12.29
N LEU A 163 -10.48 -3.35 13.25
CA LEU A 163 -10.52 -3.78 14.64
C LEU A 163 -11.52 -2.95 15.44
N ASN A 164 -12.19 -3.58 16.40
CA ASN A 164 -12.99 -2.85 17.38
C ASN A 164 -12.07 -2.21 18.44
N LEU A 165 -11.94 -0.89 18.38
CA LEU A 165 -11.03 -0.15 19.25
C LEU A 165 -11.52 -0.04 20.71
N GLU A 166 -12.76 -0.43 21.04
CA GLU A 166 -13.23 -0.45 22.42
C GLU A 166 -12.59 -1.58 23.22
N ASN A 167 -12.41 -2.73 22.62
CA ASN A 167 -11.96 -3.95 23.29
C ASN A 167 -10.54 -4.39 22.90
N TYR A 168 -9.84 -3.60 22.08
CA TYR A 168 -8.54 -4.01 21.51
C TYR A 168 -7.51 -4.46 22.54
N GLN A 169 -7.50 -3.86 23.75
CA GLN A 169 -6.52 -4.20 24.79
C GLN A 169 -6.71 -5.63 25.31
N THR A 170 -7.96 -6.07 25.48
CA THR A 170 -8.27 -7.42 25.90
C THR A 170 -7.98 -8.42 24.79
N GLU A 171 -8.38 -8.11 23.56
CA GLU A 171 -8.10 -8.94 22.39
C GLU A 171 -6.60 -9.08 22.16
N LEU A 172 -5.83 -7.99 22.28
CA LEU A 172 -4.38 -7.98 22.11
C LEU A 172 -3.66 -8.85 23.15
N LYS A 173 -4.11 -8.82 24.43
CA LYS A 173 -3.53 -9.67 25.49
C LYS A 173 -3.73 -11.16 25.24
N ASN A 174 -4.83 -11.51 24.61
CA ASN A 174 -5.21 -12.89 24.33
C ASN A 174 -4.80 -13.37 22.93
N SER A 175 -4.11 -12.52 22.17
CA SER A 175 -3.73 -12.81 20.80
C SER A 175 -2.40 -13.55 20.68
N LEU A 176 -2.05 -13.92 19.46
CA LEU A 176 -0.82 -14.64 19.16
C LEU A 176 0.43 -13.78 19.44
N PRO A 177 1.55 -14.42 19.89
CA PRO A 177 2.85 -13.76 20.00
C PRO A 177 3.25 -13.14 18.65
N SER A 178 3.92 -12.00 18.69
CA SER A 178 4.40 -11.31 17.49
C SER A 178 5.87 -10.95 17.64
N THR A 179 6.59 -11.10 16.52
CA THR A 179 7.94 -10.54 16.32
C THR A 179 7.89 -9.45 15.25
N PRO A 180 8.91 -8.59 15.14
CA PRO A 180 8.98 -7.62 14.06
C PRO A 180 8.85 -8.27 12.67
N GLU A 181 9.50 -9.40 12.44
CA GLU A 181 9.46 -10.13 11.17
C GLU A 181 8.04 -10.64 10.87
N LEU A 182 7.40 -11.29 11.84
CA LEU A 182 6.03 -11.78 11.69
C LEU A 182 5.04 -10.63 11.44
N LEU A 183 5.25 -9.50 12.12
CA LEU A 183 4.46 -8.28 11.89
C LEU A 183 4.59 -7.80 10.43
N ARG A 184 5.83 -7.67 9.93
CA ARG A 184 6.09 -7.31 8.53
C ARG A 184 5.41 -8.29 7.57
N ASP A 185 5.67 -9.57 7.74
CA ASP A 185 5.18 -10.60 6.82
C ASP A 185 3.65 -10.66 6.79
N THR A 186 3.01 -10.48 7.95
CA THR A 186 1.55 -10.38 8.04
C THR A 186 1.01 -9.16 7.31
N ILE A 187 1.61 -7.97 7.50
CA ILE A 187 1.21 -6.75 6.81
C ILE A 187 1.32 -6.93 5.29
N LEU A 188 2.42 -7.51 4.81
CA LEU A 188 2.65 -7.75 3.39
C LEU A 188 1.68 -8.79 2.83
N ALA A 189 1.44 -9.89 3.55
CA ALA A 189 0.48 -10.93 3.16
C ALA A 189 -0.97 -10.43 3.14
N MET A 190 -1.35 -9.53 4.05
CA MET A 190 -2.66 -8.88 4.02
C MET A 190 -2.87 -8.06 2.75
N ASN A 191 -1.82 -7.49 2.18
CA ASN A 191 -1.83 -6.77 0.90
C ASN A 191 -3.04 -5.80 0.76
N ILE A 192 -3.23 -4.92 1.74
CA ILE A 192 -4.34 -3.97 1.77
C ILE A 192 -3.90 -2.66 1.09
N PHE A 193 -4.78 -2.06 0.30
CA PHE A 193 -4.53 -0.76 -0.33
C PHE A 193 -4.51 0.38 0.71
N ASN A 194 -3.89 1.51 0.37
CA ASN A 194 -3.75 2.67 1.26
C ASN A 194 -3.28 2.29 2.68
N SER A 195 -2.35 1.35 2.77
CA SER A 195 -1.80 0.89 4.04
C SER A 195 -0.80 1.89 4.60
N VAL A 196 -0.91 2.13 5.90
CA VAL A 196 -0.02 3.00 6.67
C VAL A 196 0.45 2.25 7.91
N PHE A 197 1.75 2.05 8.01
CA PHE A 197 2.38 1.55 9.22
C PHE A 197 2.72 2.72 10.15
N VAL A 198 2.22 2.68 11.38
CA VAL A 198 2.43 3.72 12.38
C VAL A 198 3.28 3.16 13.51
N ASP A 199 4.53 3.59 13.59
CA ASP A 199 5.46 3.16 14.64
C ASP A 199 5.45 4.14 15.84
N CYS A 200 4.84 3.68 16.92
CA CYS A 200 4.82 4.36 18.23
C CYS A 200 5.78 3.71 19.25
N THR A 201 6.78 2.94 18.78
CA THR A 201 7.76 2.25 19.63
C THR A 201 9.06 3.05 19.76
N ALA A 202 9.97 2.52 20.56
CA ALA A 202 11.39 2.90 20.59
C ALA A 202 12.28 1.72 20.17
N SER A 203 11.73 0.73 19.47
CA SER A 203 12.44 -0.48 19.06
C SER A 203 13.30 -0.25 17.83
N LYS A 204 14.56 -0.66 17.88
CA LYS A 204 15.47 -0.66 16.73
C LYS A 204 15.00 -1.68 15.68
N ASP A 205 14.57 -2.85 16.13
CA ASP A 205 14.16 -3.94 15.24
C ASP A 205 12.90 -3.58 14.43
N VAL A 206 11.95 -2.85 15.03
CA VAL A 206 10.78 -2.33 14.30
C VAL A 206 11.19 -1.30 13.26
N ALA A 207 12.16 -0.43 13.56
CA ALA A 207 12.64 0.56 12.61
C ALA A 207 13.30 -0.07 11.37
N THR A 208 13.87 -1.28 11.47
CA THR A 208 14.47 -1.99 10.31
C THR A 208 13.43 -2.46 9.29
N LEU A 209 12.16 -2.54 9.66
CA LEU A 209 11.08 -2.97 8.77
C LEU A 209 10.71 -1.92 7.71
N TYR A 210 11.03 -0.65 7.94
CA TYR A 210 10.52 0.46 7.12
C TYR A 210 10.90 0.33 5.64
N GLN A 211 12.13 -0.07 5.34
CA GLN A 211 12.57 -0.22 3.96
C GLN A 211 11.70 -1.22 3.20
N SER A 212 11.47 -2.40 3.78
CA SER A 212 10.64 -3.43 3.17
C SER A 212 9.18 -2.99 3.03
N LEU A 213 8.63 -2.30 4.04
CA LEU A 213 7.25 -1.80 3.98
C LEU A 213 7.06 -0.75 2.88
N LEU A 214 7.99 0.21 2.76
CA LEU A 214 7.96 1.22 1.70
C LEU A 214 8.10 0.60 0.31
N GLU A 215 8.96 -0.40 0.14
CA GLU A 215 9.14 -1.15 -1.12
C GLU A 215 7.86 -1.86 -1.57
N HIS A 216 6.97 -2.21 -0.62
CA HIS A 216 5.68 -2.85 -0.88
C HIS A 216 4.48 -1.90 -0.80
N ASN A 217 4.71 -0.61 -1.04
CA ASN A 217 3.66 0.41 -1.10
C ASN A 217 2.89 0.63 0.22
N VAL A 218 3.53 0.36 1.36
CA VAL A 218 3.03 0.72 2.68
C VAL A 218 3.69 2.03 3.14
N SER A 219 2.91 3.07 3.38
CA SER A 219 3.42 4.32 3.96
C SER A 219 3.87 4.10 5.39
N VAL A 220 4.88 4.84 5.84
CA VAL A 220 5.39 4.78 7.22
C VAL A 220 5.26 6.13 7.89
N ILE A 221 4.66 6.13 9.08
CA ILE A 221 4.59 7.28 9.99
C ILE A 221 5.25 6.87 11.31
N ALA A 222 6.32 7.55 11.71
CA ALA A 222 7.13 7.15 12.85
C ALA A 222 7.19 8.24 13.95
N ALA A 223 6.76 7.87 15.15
CA ALA A 223 7.17 8.55 16.37
C ALA A 223 8.54 8.03 16.87
N ASN A 224 8.93 6.84 16.41
CA ASN A 224 10.24 6.26 16.64
C ASN A 224 11.33 7.07 15.92
N LYS A 225 12.34 7.50 16.67
CA LYS A 225 13.38 8.41 16.18
C LYS A 225 14.52 7.67 15.44
N ILE A 226 14.65 6.36 15.63
CA ILE A 226 15.85 5.60 15.24
C ILE A 226 16.10 5.68 13.72
N ALA A 227 15.11 5.44 12.89
CA ALA A 227 15.31 5.44 11.43
C ALA A 227 15.65 6.85 10.89
N ALA A 228 15.01 7.90 11.43
CA ALA A 228 15.24 9.27 10.98
C ALA A 228 16.57 9.85 11.50
N SER A 229 17.15 9.29 12.59
CA SER A 229 18.44 9.68 13.17
C SER A 229 19.56 8.65 12.91
N SER A 230 19.32 7.67 12.05
CA SER A 230 20.33 6.69 11.64
C SER A 230 21.38 7.32 10.72
N GLU A 231 22.33 6.50 10.23
CA GLU A 231 23.28 6.91 9.21
C GLU A 231 22.57 7.57 8.02
N TYR A 232 23.13 8.67 7.53
CA TYR A 232 22.49 9.50 6.48
C TYR A 232 22.10 8.69 5.25
N GLU A 233 22.90 7.72 4.86
CA GLU A 233 22.63 6.84 3.71
C GLU A 233 21.34 6.03 3.90
N ASN A 234 21.10 5.50 5.10
CA ASN A 234 19.87 4.79 5.44
C ASN A 234 18.64 5.71 5.37
N TYR A 235 18.76 6.88 5.98
CA TYR A 235 17.72 7.89 5.95
C TYR A 235 17.38 8.31 4.50
N GLU A 236 18.42 8.60 3.70
CA GLU A 236 18.26 8.97 2.30
C GLU A 236 17.61 7.86 1.48
N LYS A 237 18.01 6.61 1.72
CA LYS A 237 17.42 5.43 1.06
C LYS A 237 15.93 5.31 1.34
N LEU A 238 15.49 5.46 2.60
CA LEU A 238 14.07 5.43 2.97
C LEU A 238 13.28 6.53 2.24
N LYS A 239 13.80 7.75 2.20
CA LYS A 239 13.17 8.87 1.49
C LYS A 239 13.07 8.62 -0.02
N LYS A 240 14.15 8.16 -0.65
CA LYS A 240 14.17 7.83 -2.08
C LYS A 240 13.16 6.72 -2.41
N THR A 241 13.14 5.65 -1.60
CA THR A 241 12.17 4.56 -1.78
C THR A 241 10.74 5.06 -1.67
N ALA A 242 10.43 5.89 -0.66
CA ALA A 242 9.09 6.45 -0.50
C ALA A 242 8.65 7.27 -1.73
N ILE A 243 9.53 8.11 -2.27
CA ILE A 243 9.26 8.90 -3.49
C ILE A 243 9.06 7.98 -4.69
N GLN A 244 9.95 7.01 -4.92
CA GLN A 244 9.87 6.08 -6.05
C GLN A 244 8.59 5.23 -6.05
N ARG A 245 8.13 4.85 -4.85
CA ARG A 245 6.92 4.05 -4.67
C ARG A 245 5.64 4.88 -4.55
N GLY A 246 5.73 6.21 -4.50
CA GLY A 246 4.58 7.09 -4.32
C GLY A 246 3.89 6.94 -2.96
N VAL A 247 4.65 6.57 -1.93
CA VAL A 247 4.21 6.44 -0.53
C VAL A 247 4.92 7.46 0.36
N PHE A 248 4.54 7.52 1.63
CA PHE A 248 5.07 8.51 2.56
C PHE A 248 5.97 7.88 3.61
N PHE A 249 7.09 8.54 3.90
CA PHE A 249 7.86 8.37 5.11
C PHE A 249 7.79 9.68 5.92
N ARG A 250 7.01 9.68 7.01
CA ARG A 250 6.74 10.85 7.86
C ARG A 250 7.19 10.60 9.30
N PHE A 251 7.83 11.60 9.90
CA PHE A 251 8.41 11.51 11.24
C PHE A 251 8.37 12.86 11.97
N GLU A 252 7.30 13.64 11.79
CA GLU A 252 7.12 15.00 12.34
C GLU A 252 7.36 15.06 13.86
N THR A 253 6.81 14.08 14.59
CA THR A 253 6.90 14.06 16.06
C THR A 253 8.29 13.69 16.62
N ASN A 254 9.27 13.45 15.75
CA ASN A 254 10.64 13.15 16.20
C ASN A 254 11.35 14.39 16.72
N VAL A 255 10.92 15.60 16.32
CA VAL A 255 11.47 16.88 16.73
C VAL A 255 10.34 17.80 17.17
N GLY A 256 10.48 18.43 18.36
CA GLY A 256 9.51 19.41 18.84
C GLY A 256 8.15 18.84 19.27
N ALA A 257 8.06 17.55 19.52
CA ALA A 257 6.84 16.84 19.90
C ALA A 257 5.64 17.14 18.98
N GLY A 258 4.67 17.91 19.41
CA GLY A 258 3.48 18.26 18.61
C GLY A 258 3.63 19.52 17.75
N LEU A 259 4.81 20.15 17.71
CA LEU A 259 5.04 21.33 16.89
C LEU A 259 5.33 20.95 15.43
N PRO A 260 4.80 21.69 14.43
CA PRO A 260 5.02 21.40 13.01
C PRO A 260 6.38 21.94 12.52
N ILE A 261 7.48 21.33 12.95
CA ILE A 261 8.84 21.80 12.68
C ILE A 261 9.36 21.28 11.34
N ILE A 262 9.35 19.97 11.15
CA ILE A 262 9.90 19.32 9.96
C ILE A 262 9.05 19.68 8.73
N GLY A 263 7.73 19.65 8.87
CA GLY A 263 6.78 20.07 7.84
C GLY A 263 7.03 21.50 7.41
N THR A 264 7.11 22.44 8.35
CA THR A 264 7.37 23.87 8.07
C THR A 264 8.71 24.10 7.36
N ILE A 265 9.80 23.44 7.79
CA ILE A 265 11.10 23.52 7.11
C ILE A 265 11.00 23.00 5.67
N ASN A 266 10.30 21.87 5.46
CA ASN A 266 10.12 21.33 4.13
C ASN A 266 9.28 22.26 3.23
N ASP A 267 8.25 22.89 3.76
CA ASP A 267 7.39 23.82 3.01
C ASP A 267 8.18 25.06 2.60
N LEU A 268 8.99 25.64 3.48
CA LEU A 268 9.90 26.74 3.15
C LEU A 268 10.88 26.35 2.03
N ARG A 269 11.53 25.19 2.14
CA ARG A 269 12.46 24.70 1.12
C ARG A 269 11.78 24.45 -0.23
N ASN A 270 10.57 23.90 -0.20
CA ASN A 270 9.79 23.61 -1.41
C ASN A 270 9.29 24.89 -2.12
N SER A 271 9.09 25.98 -1.35
CA SER A 271 8.76 27.29 -1.90
C SER A 271 9.98 28.06 -2.42
N GLY A 272 11.19 27.49 -2.35
CA GLY A 272 12.42 28.09 -2.89
C GLY A 272 13.26 28.82 -1.85
N ASP A 273 12.84 28.87 -0.59
CA ASP A 273 13.60 29.48 0.50
C ASP A 273 14.86 28.69 0.87
N LYS A 274 15.85 29.41 1.38
CA LYS A 274 17.09 28.84 1.93
C LYS A 274 17.13 29.06 3.43
N ILE A 275 17.24 27.96 4.17
CA ILE A 275 17.46 28.01 5.62
C ILE A 275 18.91 28.43 5.87
N LEU A 276 19.08 29.62 6.42
CA LEU A 276 20.41 30.19 6.72
C LEU A 276 20.90 29.81 8.13
N LYS A 277 19.98 29.69 9.07
CA LYS A 277 20.32 29.41 10.47
C LYS A 277 19.13 28.74 11.16
N ILE A 278 19.41 27.78 12.03
CA ILE A 278 18.44 27.17 12.93
C ILE A 278 18.97 27.32 14.36
N GLU A 279 18.20 27.93 15.24
CA GLU A 279 18.45 28.02 16.67
C GLU A 279 17.24 27.45 17.41
N ALA A 280 17.44 26.39 18.17
CA ALA A 280 16.34 25.70 18.81
C ALA A 280 16.79 24.92 20.04
N VAL A 281 15.90 24.79 21.01
CA VAL A 281 15.97 23.80 22.08
C VAL A 281 15.16 22.59 21.61
N LEU A 282 15.85 21.52 21.22
CA LEU A 282 15.22 20.39 20.51
C LEU A 282 14.81 19.25 21.45
N SER A 283 15.28 19.21 22.68
CA SER A 283 15.01 18.13 23.62
C SER A 283 14.51 18.67 24.95
N GLY A 284 13.26 18.37 25.31
CA GLY A 284 12.72 18.66 26.63
C GLY A 284 13.33 17.82 27.78
N THR A 285 14.07 16.76 27.44
CA THR A 285 14.71 15.84 28.42
C THR A 285 16.13 16.32 28.79
N LEU A 286 16.80 17.02 27.88
CA LEU A 286 18.18 17.51 28.07
C LEU A 286 18.24 18.94 28.55
N ASN A 287 17.11 19.52 28.91
CA ASN A 287 16.96 20.88 29.39
C ASN A 287 16.69 20.91 30.88
#